data_2aa7f45d0401c177b198a5f8d5164f1f
#
_entry.id   2aa7f45d0401c177b198a5f8d5164f1f
#
_cell.length_a   1.000
_cell.length_b   1.000
_cell.length_c   1.000
_cell.angle_alpha   90.00
_cell.angle_beta   90.00
_cell.angle_gamma   90.00
#
_symmetry.space_group_name_H-M   'P 1'
#
loop_
_entity.id
_entity.type
_entity.pdbx_description
1 polymer ?
#
loop_
_entity_poly.entity_id
_entity_poly.type
_entity_poly.pdbx_seq_one_letter_code
_entity_poly.pdbx_strand_id
1 'polypeptide(L)'
;MFRNLVSKIKYHYPFIRDPRRKSIPVMIFEYLKFSIMNKSIAEQYFGKYFYRKGSKDFNHYLLTDNIERKIWGLNNKVYIPLMTDKYLFEQYFSQYGLRVVKSLAHNYNSIFFVNSKLKQINTIEEFTDFLKSLLSEEISKKGIFIKRTCDSYGGAGTYRILPEDLESDHARGENLFNVVLNSQFLFQEIVVQNERMNLINPYCINTIRIETFSNRSDEIKIVSGFMRIGINKSHVDNISSGGIFVGIDIETGKLYPEAISDPIYGQGEIYTRHPDTGFSFEGFQIPWFTEVKELVLKAAGLVPQLKIIGWDVAIDTEGPVLIEGNTTPGMTISEIA
;
A
#
# COMPACT_ATOMS: atom_id res chain seq x y z
N MET A 1 -10.52 -27.88 -19.44
CA MET A 1 -11.39 -26.96 -20.19
C MET A 1 -12.60 -26.48 -19.36
N PHE A 2 -13.39 -27.35 -18.74
CA PHE A 2 -14.55 -26.96 -17.90
C PHE A 2 -14.21 -26.07 -16.68
N ARG A 3 -13.12 -26.33 -15.94
CA ARG A 3 -12.70 -25.50 -14.80
C ARG A 3 -12.38 -24.04 -15.20
N ASN A 4 -11.76 -23.85 -16.37
CA ASN A 4 -11.48 -22.51 -16.91
C ASN A 4 -12.76 -21.77 -17.34
N LEU A 5 -13.78 -22.48 -17.81
CA LEU A 5 -15.05 -21.85 -18.19
C LEU A 5 -15.85 -21.42 -16.96
N VAL A 6 -15.90 -22.27 -15.93
CA VAL A 6 -16.58 -21.97 -14.66
C VAL A 6 -15.91 -20.80 -13.94
N SER A 7 -14.56 -20.72 -13.93
CA SER A 7 -13.85 -19.59 -13.34
C SER A 7 -14.11 -18.29 -14.11
N LYS A 8 -14.14 -18.33 -15.44
CA LYS A 8 -14.47 -17.17 -16.28
C LYS A 8 -15.91 -16.69 -16.09
N ILE A 9 -16.87 -17.61 -16.00
CA ILE A 9 -18.28 -17.27 -15.71
C ILE A 9 -18.38 -16.65 -14.32
N LYS A 10 -17.72 -17.20 -13.32
CA LYS A 10 -17.69 -16.66 -11.95
C LYS A 10 -17.07 -15.26 -11.90
N TYR A 11 -16.06 -15.00 -12.70
CA TYR A 11 -15.40 -13.69 -12.81
C TYR A 11 -16.31 -12.63 -13.46
N HIS A 12 -17.02 -12.98 -14.55
CA HIS A 12 -17.85 -12.00 -15.26
C HIS A 12 -19.27 -11.84 -14.70
N TYR A 13 -19.75 -12.79 -13.90
CA TYR A 13 -21.11 -12.78 -13.36
C TYR A 13 -21.48 -11.55 -12.52
N PRO A 14 -20.59 -11.03 -11.64
CA PRO A 14 -20.86 -9.81 -10.90
C PRO A 14 -21.10 -8.60 -11.81
N PHE A 15 -20.33 -8.47 -12.90
CA PHE A 15 -20.42 -7.33 -13.82
C PHE A 15 -21.74 -7.31 -14.60
N ILE A 16 -22.29 -8.48 -14.93
CA ILE A 16 -23.58 -8.62 -15.61
C ILE A 16 -24.73 -8.19 -14.68
N ARG A 17 -24.58 -8.35 -13.37
CA ARG A 17 -25.60 -8.00 -12.37
C ARG A 17 -25.45 -6.58 -11.80
N ASP A 18 -24.37 -5.89 -12.08
CA ASP A 18 -24.18 -4.52 -11.62
C ASP A 18 -25.31 -3.62 -12.15
N PRO A 19 -26.12 -2.99 -11.28
CA PRO A 19 -27.24 -2.13 -11.70
C PRO A 19 -26.77 -0.88 -12.46
N ARG A 20 -25.51 -0.49 -12.29
CA ARG A 20 -24.91 0.66 -12.99
C ARG A 20 -24.38 0.31 -14.37
N ARG A 21 -24.41 -0.95 -14.77
CA ARG A 21 -23.88 -1.39 -16.05
C ARG A 21 -24.60 -0.75 -17.25
N LYS A 22 -23.88 -0.59 -18.34
CA LYS A 22 -24.42 -0.30 -19.68
C LYS A 22 -25.26 -1.52 -20.16
N SER A 23 -25.98 -1.37 -21.28
CA SER A 23 -26.65 -2.50 -21.88
C SER A 23 -25.65 -3.57 -22.36
N ILE A 24 -26.03 -4.83 -22.32
CA ILE A 24 -25.15 -5.96 -22.69
C ILE A 24 -24.58 -5.79 -24.12
N PRO A 25 -25.38 -5.42 -25.15
CA PRO A 25 -24.82 -5.19 -26.48
C PRO A 25 -23.75 -4.12 -26.52
N VAL A 26 -23.94 -3.01 -25.79
CA VAL A 26 -22.94 -1.93 -25.68
C VAL A 26 -21.67 -2.44 -25.01
N MET A 27 -21.79 -3.18 -23.90
CA MET A 27 -20.64 -3.77 -23.21
C MET A 27 -19.84 -4.71 -24.12
N ILE A 28 -20.51 -5.57 -24.89
CA ILE A 28 -19.85 -6.48 -25.85
C ILE A 28 -19.11 -5.67 -26.93
N PHE A 29 -19.76 -4.67 -27.52
CA PHE A 29 -19.15 -3.82 -28.54
C PHE A 29 -17.91 -3.08 -28.00
N GLU A 30 -18.03 -2.43 -26.85
CA GLU A 30 -16.93 -1.70 -26.23
C GLU A 30 -15.78 -2.63 -25.82
N TYR A 31 -16.10 -3.79 -25.25
CA TYR A 31 -15.10 -4.81 -24.90
C TYR A 31 -14.31 -5.28 -26.12
N LEU A 32 -14.99 -5.60 -27.22
CA LEU A 32 -14.34 -6.02 -28.46
C LEU A 32 -13.49 -4.88 -29.05
N LYS A 33 -14.02 -3.65 -29.07
CA LYS A 33 -13.30 -2.45 -29.53
C LYS A 33 -12.03 -2.25 -28.71
N PHE A 34 -12.13 -2.28 -27.39
CA PHE A 34 -11.00 -2.10 -26.49
C PHE A 34 -9.95 -3.23 -26.64
N SER A 35 -10.42 -4.47 -26.86
CA SER A 35 -9.53 -5.60 -27.12
C SER A 35 -8.77 -5.46 -28.46
N ILE A 36 -9.44 -5.02 -29.51
CA ILE A 36 -8.81 -4.76 -30.81
C ILE A 36 -7.78 -3.63 -30.73
N MET A 37 -8.14 -2.52 -30.08
CA MET A 37 -7.24 -1.35 -29.89
C MET A 37 -5.95 -1.77 -29.16
N ASN A 38 -6.05 -2.65 -28.19
CA ASN A 38 -4.93 -3.10 -27.37
C ASN A 38 -4.24 -4.37 -27.89
N LYS A 39 -4.73 -4.95 -28.99
CA LYS A 39 -4.22 -6.20 -29.59
C LYS A 39 -4.16 -7.36 -28.58
N SER A 40 -5.07 -7.40 -27.64
CA SER A 40 -5.13 -8.41 -26.57
C SER A 40 -6.55 -8.52 -26.01
N ILE A 41 -6.86 -9.64 -25.35
CA ILE A 41 -8.11 -9.80 -24.60
C ILE A 41 -8.09 -8.82 -23.42
N ALA A 42 -9.03 -7.88 -23.43
CA ALA A 42 -9.00 -6.72 -22.53
C ALA A 42 -9.90 -6.93 -21.30
N GLU A 43 -9.60 -7.91 -20.44
CA GLU A 43 -10.37 -8.17 -19.19
C GLU A 43 -10.43 -6.93 -18.29
N GLN A 44 -9.45 -6.03 -18.40
CA GLN A 44 -9.41 -4.74 -17.67
C GLN A 44 -10.54 -3.77 -18.06
N TYR A 45 -11.27 -4.01 -19.14
CA TYR A 45 -12.51 -3.30 -19.44
C TYR A 45 -13.49 -3.39 -18.25
N PHE A 46 -13.54 -4.55 -17.62
CA PHE A 46 -14.36 -4.75 -16.42
C PHE A 46 -13.65 -4.24 -15.17
N GLY A 47 -12.38 -4.51 -14.99
CA GLY A 47 -11.60 -4.09 -13.84
C GLY A 47 -11.47 -2.58 -13.68
N LYS A 48 -11.53 -1.82 -14.80
CA LYS A 48 -11.52 -0.35 -14.80
C LYS A 48 -12.93 0.28 -14.84
N TYR A 49 -13.96 -0.50 -14.66
CA TYR A 49 -15.38 -0.08 -14.64
C TYR A 49 -15.87 0.62 -15.93
N PHE A 50 -15.21 0.44 -17.07
CA PHE A 50 -15.66 1.02 -18.34
C PHE A 50 -17.05 0.53 -18.74
N TYR A 51 -17.50 -0.61 -18.27
CA TYR A 51 -18.83 -1.17 -18.46
C TYR A 51 -19.95 -0.40 -17.72
N ARG A 52 -19.62 0.50 -16.78
CA ARG A 52 -20.59 1.29 -16.03
C ARG A 52 -21.04 2.52 -16.81
N LYS A 53 -22.30 2.94 -16.60
CA LYS A 53 -22.82 4.21 -17.12
C LYS A 53 -22.05 5.35 -16.47
N GLY A 54 -21.70 6.37 -17.28
CA GLY A 54 -20.93 7.53 -16.82
C GLY A 54 -19.43 7.23 -16.60
N SER A 55 -18.95 6.05 -16.98
CA SER A 55 -17.51 5.74 -16.92
C SER A 55 -16.67 6.63 -17.82
N LYS A 56 -15.38 6.76 -17.47
CA LYS A 56 -14.37 7.46 -18.30
C LYS A 56 -14.32 6.84 -19.70
N ASP A 57 -13.95 7.64 -20.71
CA ASP A 57 -13.82 7.13 -22.09
C ASP A 57 -12.62 6.20 -22.23
N PHE A 58 -12.88 4.92 -22.45
CA PHE A 58 -11.83 3.89 -22.57
C PHE A 58 -10.90 4.08 -23.77
N ASN A 59 -11.26 4.93 -24.76
CA ASN A 59 -10.40 5.20 -25.91
C ASN A 59 -9.05 5.87 -25.51
N HIS A 60 -8.99 6.47 -24.35
CA HIS A 60 -7.78 7.10 -23.79
C HIS A 60 -6.93 6.17 -22.91
N TYR A 61 -7.35 4.91 -22.77
CA TYR A 61 -6.69 3.96 -21.89
C TYR A 61 -6.04 2.83 -22.67
N LEU A 62 -4.89 2.38 -22.19
CA LEU A 62 -4.22 1.19 -22.66
C LEU A 62 -4.40 0.06 -21.63
N LEU A 63 -4.14 -1.18 -22.05
CA LEU A 63 -4.09 -2.30 -21.10
C LEU A 63 -2.96 -2.09 -20.11
N THR A 64 -3.28 -2.20 -18.82
CA THR A 64 -2.33 -2.02 -17.73
C THR A 64 -1.11 -2.91 -17.89
N ASP A 65 -1.26 -4.20 -18.19
CA ASP A 65 -0.16 -5.14 -18.36
C ASP A 65 0.86 -4.71 -19.43
N ASN A 66 0.39 -4.07 -20.50
CA ASN A 66 1.26 -3.57 -21.57
C ASN A 66 2.00 -2.30 -21.18
N ILE A 67 1.33 -1.43 -20.40
CA ILE A 67 1.92 -0.21 -19.87
C ILE A 67 2.88 -0.56 -18.75
N GLU A 68 2.46 -1.34 -17.79
CA GLU A 68 3.24 -1.69 -16.61
C GLU A 68 4.57 -2.32 -16.99
N ARG A 69 4.58 -3.31 -17.90
CA ARG A 69 5.84 -3.90 -18.38
C ARG A 69 6.80 -2.88 -19.00
N LYS A 70 6.27 -1.88 -19.72
CA LYS A 70 7.09 -0.80 -20.31
C LYS A 70 7.59 0.17 -19.24
N ILE A 71 6.69 0.56 -18.33
CA ILE A 71 6.98 1.53 -17.28
C ILE A 71 7.98 0.94 -16.28
N TRP A 72 7.76 -0.31 -15.84
CA TRP A 72 8.68 -0.99 -14.92
C TRP A 72 10.05 -1.23 -15.55
N GLY A 73 10.09 -1.42 -16.88
CA GLY A 73 11.34 -1.50 -17.64
C GLY A 73 12.16 -0.19 -17.66
N LEU A 74 11.56 0.95 -17.24
CA LEU A 74 12.29 2.21 -17.11
C LEU A 74 13.13 2.27 -15.83
N ASN A 75 12.75 1.51 -14.80
CA ASN A 75 13.49 1.46 -13.54
C ASN A 75 14.78 0.63 -13.70
N ASN A 76 15.90 1.20 -13.30
CA ASN A 76 17.16 0.49 -13.30
C ASN A 76 17.14 -0.61 -12.23
N LYS A 77 17.24 -1.87 -12.66
CA LYS A 77 17.10 -3.05 -11.81
C LYS A 77 18.13 -3.10 -10.67
N VAL A 78 19.29 -2.49 -10.84
CA VAL A 78 20.35 -2.45 -9.81
C VAL A 78 19.90 -1.68 -8.57
N TYR A 79 18.98 -0.72 -8.72
CA TYR A 79 18.48 0.14 -7.63
C TYR A 79 17.15 -0.34 -7.04
N ILE A 80 16.49 -1.35 -7.64
CA ILE A 80 15.24 -1.91 -7.11
C ILE A 80 15.38 -2.42 -5.68
N PRO A 81 16.46 -3.14 -5.29
CA PRO A 81 16.64 -3.60 -3.91
C PRO A 81 16.57 -2.50 -2.86
N LEU A 82 17.00 -1.28 -3.20
CA LEU A 82 16.89 -0.13 -2.30
C LEU A 82 15.44 0.18 -1.89
N MET A 83 14.47 -0.14 -2.75
CA MET A 83 13.05 0.10 -2.50
C MET A 83 12.34 -1.13 -1.95
N THR A 84 12.79 -2.33 -2.32
CA THR A 84 12.12 -3.59 -1.92
C THR A 84 12.61 -4.12 -0.58
N ASP A 85 13.83 -3.78 -0.17
CA ASP A 85 14.35 -4.05 1.16
C ASP A 85 14.04 -2.86 2.09
N LYS A 86 13.16 -3.08 3.05
CA LYS A 86 12.65 -2.03 3.95
C LYS A 86 13.73 -1.47 4.88
N TYR A 87 14.76 -2.28 5.20
CA TYR A 87 15.88 -1.80 5.99
C TYR A 87 16.81 -0.89 5.17
N LEU A 88 17.15 -1.30 3.93
CA LEU A 88 17.94 -0.45 3.03
C LEU A 88 17.18 0.85 2.71
N PHE A 89 15.86 0.78 2.49
CA PHE A 89 15.01 1.94 2.29
C PHE A 89 15.15 2.94 3.44
N GLU A 90 14.95 2.48 4.67
CA GLU A 90 15.07 3.31 5.86
C GLU A 90 16.46 3.92 5.97
N GLN A 91 17.52 3.11 5.90
CA GLN A 91 18.90 3.58 6.03
C GLN A 91 19.26 4.62 4.97
N TYR A 92 18.84 4.39 3.72
CA TYR A 92 19.14 5.31 2.64
C TYR A 92 18.43 6.66 2.83
N PHE A 93 17.13 6.67 3.01
CA PHE A 93 16.37 7.93 3.07
C PHE A 93 16.60 8.71 4.36
N SER A 94 16.83 8.04 5.49
CA SER A 94 17.12 8.71 6.76
C SER A 94 18.43 9.48 6.73
N GLN A 95 19.49 8.98 6.06
CA GLN A 95 20.77 9.69 5.97
C GLN A 95 20.67 11.02 5.21
N TYR A 96 19.64 11.20 4.35
CA TYR A 96 19.33 12.45 3.67
C TYR A 96 18.34 13.33 4.42
N GLY A 97 18.04 12.98 5.67
CA GLY A 97 17.16 13.75 6.54
C GLY A 97 15.67 13.67 6.16
N LEU A 98 15.24 12.63 5.43
CA LEU A 98 13.82 12.36 5.22
C LEU A 98 13.25 11.63 6.42
N ARG A 99 12.00 11.94 6.76
CA ARG A 99 11.28 11.21 7.80
C ARG A 99 10.84 9.85 7.24
N VAL A 100 11.33 8.80 7.85
CA VAL A 100 11.02 7.39 7.59
C VAL A 100 10.68 6.70 8.91
N VAL A 101 9.90 5.61 8.86
CA VAL A 101 9.62 4.83 10.08
C VAL A 101 10.90 4.18 10.57
N LYS A 102 11.25 4.40 11.84
CA LYS A 102 12.51 3.94 12.43
C LYS A 102 12.46 2.49 12.85
N SER A 103 13.52 1.77 12.52
CA SER A 103 13.75 0.41 13.01
C SER A 103 14.49 0.44 14.33
N LEU A 104 13.96 -0.31 15.31
CA LEU A 104 14.54 -0.58 16.60
C LEU A 104 15.54 -1.72 16.52
N ALA A 105 15.24 -2.68 15.65
CA ALA A 105 16.08 -3.84 15.38
C ALA A 105 15.71 -4.48 14.03
N HIS A 106 16.60 -5.33 13.55
CA HIS A 106 16.31 -6.27 12.46
C HIS A 106 17.03 -7.60 12.74
N ASN A 107 16.59 -8.68 12.08
CA ASN A 107 17.25 -9.95 12.21
C ASN A 107 17.53 -10.61 10.85
N TYR A 108 18.48 -11.54 10.89
CA TYR A 108 18.71 -12.55 9.89
C TYR A 108 18.71 -13.90 10.61
N ASN A 109 17.62 -14.66 10.49
CA ASN A 109 17.38 -15.87 11.28
C ASN A 109 17.56 -15.61 12.80
N SER A 110 18.43 -16.34 13.47
CA SER A 110 18.70 -16.19 14.92
C SER A 110 19.65 -15.05 15.28
N ILE A 111 20.17 -14.31 14.29
CA ILE A 111 21.10 -13.20 14.53
C ILE A 111 20.31 -11.89 14.48
N PHE A 112 20.27 -11.19 15.59
CA PHE A 112 19.58 -9.91 15.74
C PHE A 112 20.58 -8.76 15.81
N PHE A 113 20.23 -7.66 15.17
CA PHE A 113 20.98 -6.41 15.14
C PHE A 113 20.19 -5.36 15.91
N VAL A 114 20.74 -4.88 17.00
CA VAL A 114 20.11 -3.89 17.90
C VAL A 114 21.16 -2.86 18.28
N ASN A 115 20.89 -1.58 18.02
CA ASN A 115 21.81 -0.48 18.37
C ASN A 115 23.27 -0.78 17.93
N SER A 116 23.45 -1.23 16.70
CA SER A 116 24.76 -1.62 16.10
C SER A 116 25.47 -2.78 16.80
N LYS A 117 24.76 -3.54 17.63
CA LYS A 117 25.29 -4.74 18.30
C LYS A 117 24.59 -6.00 17.76
N LEU A 118 25.36 -7.09 17.71
CA LEU A 118 24.84 -8.41 17.38
C LEU A 118 24.39 -9.10 18.66
N LYS A 119 23.23 -9.75 18.60
CA LYS A 119 22.70 -10.62 19.65
C LYS A 119 22.19 -11.89 18.97
N GLN A 120 22.68 -13.06 19.42
CA GLN A 120 22.12 -14.34 19.00
C GLN A 120 20.97 -14.70 19.94
N ILE A 121 19.83 -15.10 19.36
CA ILE A 121 18.60 -15.48 20.06
C ILE A 121 18.21 -16.87 19.54
N ASN A 122 18.17 -17.85 20.45
CA ASN A 122 17.90 -19.24 20.08
C ASN A 122 16.72 -19.84 20.84
N THR A 123 16.26 -19.18 21.91
CA THR A 123 15.13 -19.66 22.74
C THR A 123 14.02 -18.64 22.81
N ILE A 124 12.82 -19.12 23.16
CA ILE A 124 11.62 -18.26 23.30
C ILE A 124 11.78 -17.26 24.44
N GLU A 125 12.47 -17.68 25.52
CA GLU A 125 12.74 -16.80 26.66
C GLU A 125 13.64 -15.64 26.25
N GLU A 126 14.75 -15.94 25.54
CA GLU A 126 15.66 -14.91 25.00
C GLU A 126 14.94 -13.96 24.04
N PHE A 127 13.99 -14.47 23.22
CA PHE A 127 13.19 -13.67 22.31
C PHE A 127 12.19 -12.77 23.06
N THR A 128 11.56 -13.31 24.09
CA THR A 128 10.63 -12.55 24.94
C THR A 128 11.36 -11.42 25.69
N ASP A 129 12.53 -11.71 26.26
CA ASP A 129 13.38 -10.70 26.92
C ASP A 129 13.88 -9.65 25.94
N PHE A 130 14.17 -10.04 24.70
CA PHE A 130 14.51 -9.12 23.63
C PHE A 130 13.34 -8.18 23.32
N LEU A 131 12.11 -8.69 23.13
CA LEU A 131 10.92 -7.85 22.88
C LEU A 131 10.65 -6.92 24.07
N LYS A 132 10.76 -7.40 25.31
CA LYS A 132 10.64 -6.57 26.52
C LYS A 132 11.69 -5.46 26.53
N SER A 133 12.93 -5.75 26.15
CA SER A 133 13.99 -4.75 26.10
C SER A 133 13.70 -3.66 25.06
N LEU A 134 13.17 -4.03 23.90
CA LEU A 134 12.72 -3.05 22.89
C LEU A 134 11.57 -2.19 23.43
N LEU A 135 10.55 -2.78 24.05
CA LEU A 135 9.38 -2.06 24.57
C LEU A 135 9.72 -1.16 25.77
N SER A 136 10.87 -1.32 26.41
CA SER A 136 11.34 -0.43 27.48
C SER A 136 11.91 0.90 26.95
N GLU A 137 12.20 1.00 25.65
CA GLU A 137 12.68 2.23 25.03
C GLU A 137 11.53 3.24 24.86
N GLU A 138 11.83 4.55 25.01
CA GLU A 138 10.81 5.60 24.93
C GLU A 138 10.05 5.61 23.62
N ILE A 139 10.77 5.37 22.50
CA ILE A 139 10.21 5.38 21.13
C ILE A 139 9.21 4.24 20.88
N SER A 140 9.31 3.15 21.64
CA SER A 140 8.50 1.93 21.46
C SER A 140 7.51 1.66 22.60
N LYS A 141 7.34 2.59 23.53
CA LYS A 141 6.33 2.48 24.61
C LYS A 141 4.91 2.19 24.12
N LYS A 142 4.57 2.58 22.88
CA LYS A 142 3.26 2.35 22.26
C LYS A 142 3.15 0.99 21.58
N GLY A 143 4.23 0.20 21.58
CA GLY A 143 4.32 -1.11 20.95
C GLY A 143 5.36 -1.17 19.83
N ILE A 144 5.47 -2.34 19.24
CA ILE A 144 6.41 -2.66 18.15
C ILE A 144 5.62 -3.17 16.96
N PHE A 145 5.97 -2.67 15.77
CA PHE A 145 5.47 -3.21 14.50
C PHE A 145 6.56 -4.09 13.87
N ILE A 146 6.25 -5.37 13.66
CA ILE A 146 7.17 -6.36 13.12
C ILE A 146 6.73 -6.70 11.71
N LYS A 147 7.61 -6.56 10.72
CA LYS A 147 7.30 -6.88 9.32
C LYS A 147 8.49 -7.53 8.63
N ARG A 148 8.23 -8.37 7.62
CA ARG A 148 9.30 -8.92 6.79
C ARG A 148 10.11 -7.81 6.13
N THR A 149 11.43 -7.96 6.09
CA THR A 149 12.34 -7.00 5.45
C THR A 149 12.10 -6.94 3.96
N CYS A 150 11.93 -8.09 3.31
CA CYS A 150 11.67 -8.23 1.88
C CYS A 150 10.44 -9.14 1.64
N ASP A 151 9.99 -9.19 0.38
CA ASP A 151 8.99 -10.16 -0.13
C ASP A 151 7.68 -10.22 0.67
N SER A 152 7.24 -9.08 1.19
CA SER A 152 5.94 -8.96 1.86
C SER A 152 5.02 -8.03 1.08
N TYR A 153 3.88 -8.57 0.68
CA TYR A 153 2.82 -7.85 -0.03
C TYR A 153 1.52 -7.95 0.76
N GLY A 154 0.71 -6.91 0.70
CA GLY A 154 -0.64 -6.96 1.24
C GLY A 154 -0.74 -7.07 2.77
N GLY A 155 0.29 -6.68 3.52
CA GLY A 155 0.33 -6.81 4.98
C GLY A 155 0.58 -8.25 5.48
N ALA A 156 0.84 -9.20 4.59
CA ALA A 156 1.19 -10.56 4.98
C ALA A 156 2.53 -10.58 5.74
N GLY A 157 2.56 -11.31 6.87
CA GLY A 157 3.77 -11.40 7.71
C GLY A 157 4.05 -10.13 8.49
N THR A 158 3.02 -9.34 8.81
CA THR A 158 3.10 -8.21 9.74
C THR A 158 2.48 -8.57 11.08
N TYR A 159 3.09 -8.10 12.16
CA TYR A 159 2.63 -8.31 13.53
C TYR A 159 2.71 -7.01 14.30
N ARG A 160 1.72 -6.75 15.14
CA ARG A 160 1.75 -5.65 16.11
C ARG A 160 1.85 -6.27 17.49
N ILE A 161 2.83 -5.85 18.26
CA ILE A 161 3.06 -6.28 19.64
C ILE A 161 2.91 -5.07 20.54
N LEU A 162 1.97 -5.14 21.45
CA LEU A 162 1.74 -4.15 22.48
C LEU A 162 2.37 -4.62 23.80
N PRO A 163 2.67 -3.73 24.75
CA PRO A 163 3.22 -4.13 26.05
C PRO A 163 2.39 -5.20 26.75
N GLU A 164 1.04 -5.11 26.70
CA GLU A 164 0.11 -6.06 27.29
C GLU A 164 0.10 -7.44 26.61
N ASP A 165 0.51 -7.54 25.34
CA ASP A 165 0.54 -8.82 24.61
C ASP A 165 1.61 -9.76 25.16
N LEU A 166 2.70 -9.24 25.74
CA LEU A 166 3.80 -10.06 26.27
C LEU A 166 3.44 -10.79 27.58
N GLU A 167 2.37 -10.37 28.23
CA GLU A 167 1.92 -10.97 29.50
C GLU A 167 0.82 -12.01 29.29
N SER A 168 0.13 -12.01 28.16
CA SER A 168 -1.17 -12.66 27.99
C SER A 168 -1.23 -13.84 27.01
N ASP A 169 -0.27 -14.01 26.07
CA ASP A 169 -0.41 -15.01 25.00
C ASP A 169 0.90 -15.73 24.62
N HIS A 170 1.24 -16.77 25.38
CA HIS A 170 2.41 -17.61 25.11
C HIS A 170 2.37 -18.31 23.74
N ALA A 171 1.20 -18.79 23.31
CA ALA A 171 1.09 -19.53 22.04
C ALA A 171 1.32 -18.63 20.81
N ARG A 172 0.86 -17.37 20.87
CA ARG A 172 1.15 -16.37 19.83
C ARG A 172 2.63 -16.00 19.80
N GLY A 173 3.26 -15.92 20.98
CA GLY A 173 4.69 -15.68 21.13
C GLY A 173 5.55 -16.77 20.51
N GLU A 174 5.23 -18.05 20.73
CA GLU A 174 5.92 -19.20 20.15
C GLU A 174 5.82 -19.23 18.62
N ASN A 175 4.64 -18.98 18.09
CA ASN A 175 4.44 -18.92 16.62
C ASN A 175 5.26 -17.78 16.00
N LEU A 176 5.22 -16.59 16.57
CA LEU A 176 6.01 -15.46 16.11
C LEU A 176 7.50 -15.74 16.19
N PHE A 177 7.98 -16.32 17.30
CA PHE A 177 9.37 -16.72 17.49
C PHE A 177 9.84 -17.65 16.36
N ASN A 178 9.10 -18.74 16.12
CA ASN A 178 9.43 -19.69 15.06
C ASN A 178 9.45 -19.05 13.66
N VAL A 179 8.53 -18.13 13.36
CA VAL A 179 8.48 -17.43 12.07
C VAL A 179 9.67 -16.48 11.94
N VAL A 180 10.00 -15.73 12.98
CA VAL A 180 11.10 -14.76 12.98
C VAL A 180 12.44 -15.42 12.83
N LEU A 181 12.70 -16.52 13.54
CA LEU A 181 13.98 -17.25 13.47
C LEU A 181 14.27 -17.89 12.10
N ASN A 182 13.25 -18.08 11.29
CA ASN A 182 13.39 -18.70 9.96
C ASN A 182 13.30 -17.69 8.81
N SER A 183 13.45 -16.39 9.10
CA SER A 183 13.29 -15.35 8.08
C SER A 183 13.99 -14.04 8.50
N GLN A 184 13.73 -12.98 7.73
CA GLN A 184 14.26 -11.64 7.98
C GLN A 184 13.12 -10.71 8.31
N PHE A 185 13.21 -10.03 9.44
CA PHE A 185 12.21 -9.10 9.92
C PHE A 185 12.83 -7.78 10.38
N LEU A 186 12.04 -6.72 10.26
CA LEU A 186 12.25 -5.44 10.89
C LEU A 186 11.34 -5.31 12.10
N PHE A 187 11.87 -4.78 13.19
CA PHE A 187 11.17 -4.38 14.39
C PHE A 187 11.15 -2.86 14.40
N GLN A 188 10.00 -2.26 14.16
CA GLN A 188 9.87 -0.82 14.00
C GLN A 188 9.01 -0.20 15.09
N GLU A 189 9.20 1.10 15.31
CA GLU A 189 8.24 1.90 16.08
C GLU A 189 6.83 1.82 15.47
N ILE A 190 5.81 1.96 16.31
CA ILE A 190 4.43 2.11 15.84
C ILE A 190 4.22 3.58 15.43
N VAL A 191 3.84 3.79 14.19
CA VAL A 191 3.40 5.11 13.71
C VAL A 191 2.11 5.51 14.40
N VAL A 192 2.11 6.64 15.09
CA VAL A 192 0.92 7.20 15.75
C VAL A 192 0.22 8.11 14.78
N GLN A 193 -0.85 7.61 14.19
CA GLN A 193 -1.60 8.35 13.19
C GLN A 193 -2.14 9.68 13.71
N ASN A 194 -2.09 10.71 12.87
CA ASN A 194 -2.66 12.03 13.15
C ASN A 194 -4.16 11.96 13.50
N GLU A 195 -4.60 12.78 14.44
CA GLU A 195 -5.98 12.78 14.92
C GLU A 195 -7.01 13.04 13.81
N ARG A 196 -6.71 13.91 12.84
CA ARG A 196 -7.60 14.15 11.71
C ARG A 196 -7.72 12.93 10.79
N MET A 197 -6.63 12.19 10.62
CA MET A 197 -6.66 10.92 9.87
C MET A 197 -7.45 9.84 10.62
N ASN A 198 -7.41 9.84 11.97
CA ASN A 198 -8.21 8.95 12.80
C ASN A 198 -9.73 9.18 12.65
N LEU A 199 -10.16 10.38 12.24
CA LEU A 199 -11.59 10.63 11.95
C LEU A 199 -12.10 9.76 10.80
N ILE A 200 -11.23 9.45 9.83
CA ILE A 200 -11.59 8.56 8.72
C ILE A 200 -11.65 7.12 9.24
N ASN A 201 -10.56 6.62 9.77
CA ASN A 201 -10.45 5.29 10.34
C ASN A 201 -9.35 5.23 11.42
N PRO A 202 -9.70 4.96 12.69
CA PRO A 202 -8.74 4.89 13.79
C PRO A 202 -8.13 3.49 13.98
N TYR A 203 -8.59 2.47 13.25
CA TYR A 203 -8.19 1.07 13.50
C TYR A 203 -6.87 0.68 12.84
N CYS A 204 -6.47 1.39 11.78
CA CYS A 204 -5.16 1.21 11.10
C CYS A 204 -4.62 2.55 10.62
N ILE A 205 -3.37 2.55 10.20
CA ILE A 205 -2.80 3.68 9.46
C ILE A 205 -3.49 3.75 8.10
N ASN A 206 -4.02 4.94 7.75
CA ASN A 206 -4.56 5.23 6.44
C ASN A 206 -3.43 5.80 5.59
N THR A 207 -2.90 5.02 4.65
CA THR A 207 -1.74 5.44 3.88
C THR A 207 -2.12 6.18 2.61
N ILE A 208 -1.34 7.21 2.31
CA ILE A 208 -1.43 7.98 1.07
C ILE A 208 -0.45 7.34 0.08
N ARG A 209 -0.97 6.82 -1.04
CA ARG A 209 -0.17 6.41 -2.17
C ARG A 209 -0.01 7.59 -3.10
N ILE A 210 1.22 8.04 -3.33
CA ILE A 210 1.59 9.04 -4.33
C ILE A 210 2.49 8.39 -5.37
N GLU A 211 2.18 8.55 -6.63
CA GLU A 211 3.00 8.06 -7.73
C GLU A 211 3.80 9.20 -8.35
N THR A 212 5.12 9.03 -8.43
CA THR A 212 6.01 9.96 -9.10
C THR A 212 6.57 9.36 -10.37
N PHE A 213 6.73 10.19 -11.39
CA PHE A 213 7.38 9.84 -12.65
C PHE A 213 8.47 10.84 -12.97
N SER A 214 9.68 10.34 -13.26
CA SER A 214 10.80 11.12 -13.75
C SER A 214 10.94 10.93 -15.27
N ASN A 215 10.84 12.01 -16.03
CA ASN A 215 10.97 11.99 -17.47
C ASN A 215 12.44 11.85 -17.92
N ARG A 216 12.70 11.90 -19.23
CA ARG A 216 14.05 11.79 -19.80
C ARG A 216 14.96 12.97 -19.43
N SER A 217 14.41 14.11 -19.06
CA SER A 217 15.13 15.30 -18.63
C SER A 217 15.28 15.37 -17.11
N ASP A 218 15.00 14.26 -16.42
CA ASP A 218 15.02 14.13 -14.96
C ASP A 218 14.07 15.09 -14.20
N GLU A 219 13.10 15.67 -14.93
CA GLU A 219 12.00 16.40 -14.33
C GLU A 219 11.05 15.40 -13.64
N ILE A 220 10.82 15.58 -12.33
CA ILE A 220 10.00 14.71 -11.52
C ILE A 220 8.62 15.33 -11.36
N LYS A 221 7.57 14.53 -11.63
CA LYS A 221 6.16 14.93 -11.48
C LYS A 221 5.42 13.93 -10.63
N ILE A 222 4.48 14.41 -9.84
CA ILE A 222 3.43 13.58 -9.26
C ILE A 222 2.40 13.32 -10.36
N VAL A 223 2.10 12.05 -10.61
CA VAL A 223 1.19 11.65 -11.69
C VAL A 223 -0.16 11.16 -11.19
N SER A 224 -0.23 10.70 -9.95
CA SER A 224 -1.47 10.27 -9.32
C SER A 224 -1.35 10.21 -7.80
N GLY A 225 -2.48 10.16 -7.12
CA GLY A 225 -2.54 9.94 -5.69
C GLY A 225 -3.90 9.40 -5.25
N PHE A 226 -3.87 8.49 -4.28
CA PHE A 226 -5.05 7.97 -3.62
C PHE A 226 -4.73 7.59 -2.18
N MET A 227 -5.76 7.54 -1.34
CA MET A 227 -5.64 7.08 0.04
C MET A 227 -6.18 5.67 0.15
N ARG A 228 -5.43 4.79 0.80
CA ARG A 228 -5.89 3.46 1.20
C ARG A 228 -6.47 3.54 2.61
N ILE A 229 -7.56 2.85 2.82
CA ILE A 229 -8.33 2.90 4.07
C ILE A 229 -8.80 1.48 4.42
N GLY A 230 -8.49 1.01 5.62
CA GLY A 230 -8.99 -0.27 6.10
C GLY A 230 -10.48 -0.19 6.45
N ILE A 231 -11.19 -1.30 6.32
CA ILE A 231 -12.59 -1.46 6.76
C ILE A 231 -12.73 -2.71 7.63
N ASN A 232 -13.91 -2.90 8.23
CA ASN A 232 -14.20 -4.01 9.13
C ASN A 232 -13.26 -4.06 10.35
N LYS A 233 -12.85 -2.88 10.85
CA LYS A 233 -11.90 -2.73 11.95
C LYS A 233 -10.56 -3.45 11.69
N SER A 234 -10.19 -3.59 10.43
CA SER A 234 -8.91 -4.17 10.02
C SER A 234 -7.73 -3.36 10.57
N HIS A 235 -6.65 -4.05 10.94
CA HIS A 235 -5.39 -3.43 11.34
C HIS A 235 -4.50 -3.04 10.16
N VAL A 236 -4.93 -3.33 8.94
CA VAL A 236 -4.24 -2.99 7.70
C VAL A 236 -5.20 -2.30 6.72
N ASP A 237 -4.68 -1.37 5.95
CA ASP A 237 -5.42 -0.59 4.95
C ASP A 237 -5.34 -1.17 3.53
N ASN A 238 -4.76 -2.35 3.39
CA ASN A 238 -4.43 -2.92 2.09
C ASN A 238 -5.69 -3.28 1.30
N ILE A 239 -5.77 -2.79 0.06
CA ILE A 239 -6.92 -2.99 -0.83
C ILE A 239 -7.13 -4.48 -1.11
N SER A 240 -6.05 -5.25 -1.35
CA SER A 240 -6.12 -6.70 -1.58
C SER A 240 -6.54 -7.51 -0.35
N SER A 241 -6.50 -6.91 0.84
CA SER A 241 -6.96 -7.49 2.10
C SER A 241 -8.37 -7.02 2.48
N GLY A 242 -9.11 -6.43 1.54
CA GLY A 242 -10.48 -5.98 1.72
C GLY A 242 -10.62 -4.49 2.06
N GLY A 243 -9.54 -3.71 2.05
CA GLY A 243 -9.59 -2.26 2.20
C GLY A 243 -10.25 -1.56 1.01
N ILE A 244 -10.52 -0.28 1.18
CA ILE A 244 -11.04 0.62 0.15
C ILE A 244 -10.01 1.69 -0.20
N PHE A 245 -10.19 2.34 -1.34
CA PHE A 245 -9.35 3.48 -1.73
C PHE A 245 -10.21 4.64 -2.19
N VAL A 246 -9.72 5.85 -1.97
CA VAL A 246 -10.36 7.10 -2.41
C VAL A 246 -9.32 7.96 -3.13
N GLY A 247 -9.69 8.51 -4.28
CA GLY A 247 -8.82 9.39 -5.06
C GLY A 247 -8.55 10.71 -4.34
N ILE A 248 -7.40 11.29 -4.63
CA ILE A 248 -6.95 12.57 -4.11
C ILE A 248 -6.83 13.57 -5.25
N ASP A 249 -7.43 14.73 -5.12
CA ASP A 249 -7.08 15.88 -5.95
C ASP A 249 -5.65 16.32 -5.60
N ILE A 250 -4.72 16.06 -6.48
CA ILE A 250 -3.27 16.30 -6.27
C ILE A 250 -2.95 17.78 -6.10
N GLU A 251 -3.73 18.67 -6.68
CA GLU A 251 -3.49 20.11 -6.54
C GLU A 251 -3.88 20.59 -5.15
N THR A 252 -5.04 20.17 -4.67
CA THR A 252 -5.62 20.67 -3.41
C THR A 252 -5.36 19.76 -2.21
N GLY A 253 -5.13 18.47 -2.41
CA GLY A 253 -5.04 17.47 -1.33
C GLY A 253 -6.38 17.07 -0.73
N LYS A 254 -7.48 17.34 -1.43
CA LYS A 254 -8.82 16.94 -0.99
C LYS A 254 -9.17 15.56 -1.51
N LEU A 255 -9.86 14.80 -0.68
CA LEU A 255 -10.42 13.52 -1.09
C LEU A 255 -11.61 13.74 -2.04
N TYR A 256 -11.73 12.84 -3.03
CA TYR A 256 -12.94 12.74 -3.86
C TYR A 256 -14.12 12.20 -3.03
N PRO A 257 -15.37 12.36 -3.52
CA PRO A 257 -16.56 11.99 -2.75
C PRO A 257 -16.72 10.49 -2.53
N GLU A 258 -16.14 9.66 -3.41
CA GLU A 258 -16.40 8.23 -3.45
C GLU A 258 -15.12 7.43 -3.21
N ALA A 259 -15.15 6.53 -2.24
CA ALA A 259 -14.18 5.46 -2.10
C ALA A 259 -14.69 4.20 -2.81
N ILE A 260 -13.76 3.36 -3.25
CA ILE A 260 -14.06 2.15 -4.04
C ILE A 260 -13.33 0.96 -3.40
N SER A 261 -14.00 -0.19 -3.31
CA SER A 261 -13.36 -1.44 -2.95
C SER A 261 -12.61 -2.05 -4.14
N ASP A 262 -11.74 -3.04 -3.88
CA ASP A 262 -11.02 -3.75 -4.94
C ASP A 262 -11.97 -4.24 -6.05
N PRO A 263 -11.67 -3.95 -7.33
CA PRO A 263 -12.52 -4.38 -8.45
C PRO A 263 -12.74 -5.87 -8.54
N ILE A 264 -11.77 -6.66 -8.10
CA ILE A 264 -11.78 -8.12 -8.23
C ILE A 264 -12.34 -8.75 -6.95
N TYR A 265 -11.77 -8.42 -5.81
CA TYR A 265 -12.11 -9.03 -4.52
C TYR A 265 -13.31 -8.36 -3.85
N GLY A 266 -13.41 -7.03 -3.93
CA GLY A 266 -14.46 -6.23 -3.34
C GLY A 266 -15.61 -5.88 -4.30
N GLN A 267 -15.61 -6.40 -5.53
CA GLN A 267 -16.62 -6.15 -6.57
C GLN A 267 -16.81 -4.67 -6.93
N GLY A 268 -15.86 -3.81 -6.55
CA GLY A 268 -15.90 -2.38 -6.82
C GLY A 268 -17.13 -1.68 -6.23
N GLU A 269 -17.48 -2.03 -5.02
CA GLU A 269 -18.50 -1.28 -4.27
C GLU A 269 -18.05 0.15 -4.06
N ILE A 270 -19.00 1.07 -4.12
CA ILE A 270 -18.78 2.50 -3.92
C ILE A 270 -19.30 2.90 -2.55
N TYR A 271 -18.47 3.63 -1.83
CA TYR A 271 -18.75 4.16 -0.51
C TYR A 271 -18.63 5.68 -0.52
N THR A 272 -19.68 6.40 -0.18
CA THR A 272 -19.63 7.86 0.06
C THR A 272 -19.26 8.17 1.51
N ARG A 273 -19.33 7.16 2.36
CA ARG A 273 -18.96 7.18 3.78
C ARG A 273 -18.20 5.93 4.16
N HIS A 274 -17.28 6.09 5.09
CA HIS A 274 -16.55 4.94 5.66
C HIS A 274 -17.54 4.00 6.38
N PRO A 275 -17.54 2.68 6.08
CA PRO A 275 -18.56 1.77 6.61
C PRO A 275 -18.55 1.61 8.14
N ASP A 276 -17.37 1.68 8.79
CA ASP A 276 -17.26 1.50 10.24
C ASP A 276 -17.48 2.80 11.02
N THR A 277 -17.02 3.95 10.49
CA THR A 277 -17.04 5.23 11.20
C THR A 277 -18.15 6.18 10.76
N GLY A 278 -18.73 5.95 9.57
CA GLY A 278 -19.70 6.87 8.97
C GLY A 278 -19.09 8.17 8.44
N PHE A 279 -17.76 8.30 8.45
CA PHE A 279 -17.06 9.49 8.00
C PHE A 279 -17.31 9.75 6.50
N SER A 280 -17.61 11.01 6.11
CA SER A 280 -17.77 11.41 4.71
C SER A 280 -16.43 11.75 4.08
N PHE A 281 -16.11 11.18 2.93
CA PHE A 281 -14.85 11.45 2.23
C PHE A 281 -14.83 12.82 1.55
N GLU A 282 -15.99 13.28 1.08
CA GLU A 282 -16.13 14.47 0.25
C GLU A 282 -15.46 15.70 0.86
N GLY A 283 -14.48 16.21 0.14
CA GLY A 283 -13.80 17.46 0.48
C GLY A 283 -12.91 17.40 1.73
N PHE A 284 -12.68 16.20 2.30
CA PHE A 284 -11.75 16.08 3.41
C PHE A 284 -10.37 16.54 2.97
N GLN A 285 -9.85 17.56 3.64
CA GLN A 285 -8.51 18.09 3.41
C GLN A 285 -7.50 17.24 4.18
N ILE A 286 -6.64 16.52 3.44
CA ILE A 286 -5.52 15.79 4.02
C ILE A 286 -4.59 16.77 4.74
N PRO A 287 -4.27 16.56 6.04
CA PRO A 287 -3.33 17.42 6.73
C PRO A 287 -1.93 17.31 6.12
N TRP A 288 -1.18 18.42 6.12
CA TRP A 288 0.19 18.50 5.58
C TRP A 288 0.37 17.97 4.15
N PHE A 289 -0.63 18.14 3.29
CA PHE A 289 -0.55 17.57 1.94
C PHE A 289 0.56 18.23 1.08
N THR A 290 0.85 19.50 1.33
CA THR A 290 1.99 20.17 0.68
C THR A 290 3.31 19.51 1.05
N GLU A 291 3.51 19.24 2.34
CA GLU A 291 4.69 18.56 2.86
C GLU A 291 4.77 17.10 2.40
N VAL A 292 3.62 16.42 2.19
CA VAL A 292 3.57 15.11 1.54
C VAL A 292 4.15 15.18 0.13
N LYS A 293 3.72 16.17 -0.68
CA LYS A 293 4.25 16.37 -2.04
C LYS A 293 5.76 16.66 -2.03
N GLU A 294 6.21 17.55 -1.17
CA GLU A 294 7.63 17.89 -1.02
C GLU A 294 8.46 16.67 -0.62
N LEU A 295 7.98 15.88 0.34
CA LEU A 295 8.64 14.67 0.81
C LEU A 295 8.87 13.65 -0.31
N VAL A 296 7.81 13.34 -1.08
CA VAL A 296 7.90 12.33 -2.16
C VAL A 296 8.72 12.83 -3.35
N LEU A 297 8.63 14.13 -3.69
CA LEU A 297 9.46 14.71 -4.76
C LEU A 297 10.94 14.73 -4.37
N LYS A 298 11.25 15.10 -3.12
CA LYS A 298 12.62 15.03 -2.60
C LYS A 298 13.13 13.59 -2.58
N ALA A 299 12.32 12.63 -2.12
CA ALA A 299 12.69 11.22 -2.11
C ALA A 299 12.95 10.68 -3.52
N ALA A 300 12.09 11.01 -4.49
CA ALA A 300 12.28 10.62 -5.90
C ALA A 300 13.55 11.22 -6.50
N GLY A 301 13.90 12.46 -6.16
CA GLY A 301 15.13 13.13 -6.58
C GLY A 301 16.41 12.46 -6.08
N LEU A 302 16.35 11.74 -4.95
CA LEU A 302 17.49 11.00 -4.40
C LEU A 302 17.75 9.67 -5.11
N VAL A 303 16.82 9.19 -5.93
CA VAL A 303 16.94 7.92 -6.67
C VAL A 303 16.60 8.10 -8.17
N PRO A 304 17.34 8.97 -8.89
CA PRO A 304 17.02 9.34 -10.28
C PRO A 304 17.08 8.16 -11.26
N GLN A 305 17.66 7.03 -10.85
CA GLN A 305 17.73 5.78 -11.60
C GLN A 305 16.38 5.03 -11.62
N LEU A 306 15.48 5.38 -10.73
CA LEU A 306 14.12 4.84 -10.65
C LEU A 306 13.15 5.89 -11.22
N LYS A 307 12.61 5.61 -12.39
CA LYS A 307 11.80 6.57 -13.14
C LYS A 307 10.34 6.61 -12.72
N ILE A 308 9.84 5.52 -12.16
CA ILE A 308 8.49 5.47 -11.61
C ILE A 308 8.51 4.81 -10.24
N ILE A 309 7.90 5.46 -9.26
CA ILE A 309 7.84 4.98 -7.89
C ILE A 309 6.45 5.33 -7.31
N GLY A 310 5.82 4.36 -6.68
CA GLY A 310 4.66 4.56 -5.82
C GLY A 310 5.12 4.67 -4.37
N TRP A 311 4.92 5.82 -3.75
CA TRP A 311 5.32 6.11 -2.37
C TRP A 311 4.15 5.88 -1.44
N ASP A 312 4.36 5.14 -0.36
CA ASP A 312 3.41 5.00 0.72
C ASP A 312 3.80 5.95 1.85
N VAL A 313 2.92 6.89 2.14
CA VAL A 313 3.14 7.94 3.14
C VAL A 313 2.05 7.84 4.21
N ALA A 314 2.44 7.78 5.46
CA ALA A 314 1.54 8.00 6.60
C ALA A 314 1.64 9.45 7.08
N ILE A 315 0.62 9.90 7.79
CA ILE A 315 0.66 11.18 8.50
C ILE A 315 0.55 10.88 9.99
N ASP A 316 1.62 11.14 10.69
CA ASP A 316 1.67 11.03 12.13
C ASP A 316 1.41 12.39 12.84
N THR A 317 1.70 12.48 14.12
CA THR A 317 1.50 13.69 14.94
C THR A 317 2.44 14.83 14.56
N GLU A 318 3.53 14.55 13.84
CA GLU A 318 4.57 15.54 13.49
C GLU A 318 4.58 15.84 11.97
N GLY A 319 3.77 15.15 11.16
CA GLY A 319 3.67 15.37 9.73
C GLY A 319 3.82 14.09 8.90
N PRO A 320 4.18 14.21 7.62
CA PRO A 320 4.30 13.04 6.74
C PRO A 320 5.55 12.22 7.07
N VAL A 321 5.40 10.89 6.98
CA VAL A 321 6.48 9.91 7.16
C VAL A 321 6.41 8.85 6.05
N LEU A 322 7.55 8.56 5.41
CA LEU A 322 7.65 7.51 4.40
C LEU A 322 7.57 6.12 5.04
N ILE A 323 6.68 5.28 4.52
CA ILE A 323 6.52 3.89 4.94
C ILE A 323 7.31 2.95 4.05
N GLU A 324 7.16 3.10 2.74
CA GLU A 324 7.83 2.30 1.71
C GLU A 324 7.76 2.94 0.32
N GLY A 325 8.56 2.43 -0.62
CA GLY A 325 8.49 2.78 -2.02
C GLY A 325 8.34 1.54 -2.92
N ASN A 326 7.48 1.63 -3.90
CA ASN A 326 7.15 0.54 -4.82
C ASN A 326 7.65 0.87 -6.23
N THR A 327 8.56 0.07 -6.76
CA THR A 327 9.10 0.24 -8.13
C THR A 327 8.21 -0.35 -9.22
N THR A 328 7.17 -1.07 -8.82
CA THR A 328 6.14 -1.63 -9.69
C THR A 328 4.76 -1.25 -9.15
N PRO A 329 4.43 0.07 -9.09
CA PRO A 329 3.12 0.48 -8.60
C PRO A 329 2.03 -0.08 -9.52
N GLY A 330 0.94 -0.58 -8.91
CA GLY A 330 -0.21 -1.09 -9.65
C GLY A 330 -1.02 0.05 -10.24
N MET A 331 -0.90 0.29 -11.56
CA MET A 331 -1.52 1.44 -12.23
C MET A 331 -3.06 1.36 -12.28
N THR A 332 -3.65 0.19 -12.16
CA THR A 332 -5.10 0.01 -12.24
C THR A 332 -5.85 0.85 -11.19
N ILE A 333 -5.36 0.86 -9.95
CA ILE A 333 -6.00 1.62 -8.86
C ILE A 333 -5.89 3.12 -9.13
N SER A 334 -4.71 3.59 -9.52
CA SER A 334 -4.45 5.00 -9.82
C SER A 334 -5.29 5.54 -11.00
N GLU A 335 -5.63 4.67 -11.96
CA GLU A 335 -6.48 5.03 -13.10
C GLU A 335 -7.98 5.07 -12.74
N ILE A 336 -8.39 4.34 -11.69
CA ILE A 336 -9.78 4.30 -11.20
C ILE A 336 -10.01 5.44 -10.21
N ALA A 337 -9.08 5.67 -9.29
CA ALA A 337 -9.09 6.73 -8.29
C ALA A 337 -9.01 8.14 -8.92
#